data_5132ede0673aa3ed7a5cf838daee92b9
#
_entry.id   5132ede0673aa3ed7a5cf838daee92b9
#
_cell.length_a   1.000
_cell.length_b   1.000
_cell.length_c   1.000
_cell.angle_alpha   90.00
_cell.angle_beta   90.00
_cell.angle_gamma   90.00
#
_symmetry.space_group_name_H-M   'P 1'
#
loop_
_entity.id
_entity.type
_entity.pdbx_description
1 polymer ?
#
loop_
_entity_poly.entity_id
_entity_poly.type
_entity_poly.pdbx_seq_one_letter_code
_entity_poly.pdbx_strand_id
1 'polypeptide(L)'
;NLENFGYKQELKRTLPFRDVLVYGMIFMVPIAPMGIYGFVAKDASGMVPLVYLVGIFAMIFTALSYARMSEQFPISGSVYAYVQHGLNPHIGFLAGWVIMMDYIVTPALLYSMSGTWLSSLLPGSSPWIWVLLFIAVNTWINIRGIEFTAKANMVMLFIELAALAIFVVAGLFFVIKGGGAGGLTLAPFYQPGKVDLGFIATATSIAVLSFLGFDAISTLAEETNDAQKMIGKATITALIVMGLIFILQTYVAAIVVPDATKFKPDTAFFDIAGVAAGVWFKNILTIVNIIAVGIANTLAAQAGMSRILYSMSRDKSLPAVFSKVHPKYKTPYIATLFVAVFSILVLVVTSLKIDMLSKFVNFGALTSFMVLNFTVFWFFFIKQKQHNLFKYLILPWAGILVIGFVWFGFDPLTKIVGFIWLGIGIIYGAIMSKGYKVVPDAFKNAKF
;
A
#
# COMPACT_ATOMS: atom_id res chain seq x y z
N ASN A 1 -9.69 27.44 -0.29
CA ASN A 1 -11.12 27.21 -0.20
C ASN A 1 -11.49 26.10 -1.19
N LEU A 2 -12.18 25.05 -0.74
CA LEU A 2 -12.58 23.92 -1.61
C LEU A 2 -13.48 24.36 -2.77
N GLU A 3 -14.24 25.42 -2.57
CA GLU A 3 -15.11 26.00 -3.59
C GLU A 3 -14.35 26.44 -4.86
N ASN A 4 -13.06 26.82 -4.72
CA ASN A 4 -12.21 27.17 -5.86
C ASN A 4 -11.92 25.97 -6.77
N PHE A 5 -12.12 24.75 -6.27
CA PHE A 5 -11.94 23.49 -7.00
C PHE A 5 -13.27 22.82 -7.37
N GLY A 6 -14.40 23.50 -7.17
CA GLY A 6 -15.73 22.99 -7.48
C GLY A 6 -16.33 22.06 -6.44
N TYR A 7 -15.72 21.96 -5.26
CA TYR A 7 -16.19 21.12 -4.15
C TYR A 7 -16.80 21.95 -3.03
N LYS A 8 -17.83 21.43 -2.37
CA LYS A 8 -18.38 22.01 -1.15
C LYS A 8 -17.69 21.41 0.06
N GLN A 9 -17.41 22.23 1.07
CA GLN A 9 -16.88 21.75 2.35
C GLN A 9 -18.03 21.09 3.14
N GLU A 10 -18.15 19.77 3.03
CA GLU A 10 -19.19 18.99 3.74
C GLU A 10 -18.67 18.37 5.04
N LEU A 11 -17.34 18.08 5.10
CA LEU A 11 -16.70 17.47 6.25
C LEU A 11 -16.18 18.53 7.21
N LYS A 12 -16.25 18.23 8.51
CA LYS A 12 -15.68 19.11 9.54
C LYS A 12 -14.17 18.97 9.60
N ARG A 13 -13.45 20.07 9.54
CA ARG A 13 -12.00 20.13 9.74
C ARG A 13 -11.68 20.07 11.24
N THR A 14 -11.41 18.89 11.75
CA THR A 14 -11.17 18.65 13.17
C THR A 14 -9.89 17.89 13.48
N LEU A 15 -9.25 17.29 12.46
CA LEU A 15 -8.07 16.45 12.66
C LEU A 15 -6.81 17.30 12.84
N PRO A 16 -6.16 17.26 14.03
CA PRO A 16 -4.84 17.85 14.25
C PRO A 16 -3.75 16.97 13.63
N PHE A 17 -2.54 17.51 13.50
CA PHE A 17 -1.39 16.80 12.93
C PHE A 17 -1.15 15.41 13.55
N ARG A 18 -1.25 15.30 14.88
CA ARG A 18 -1.03 14.03 15.59
C ARG A 18 -1.97 12.94 15.10
N ASP A 19 -3.24 13.25 14.94
CA ASP A 19 -4.25 12.27 14.54
C ASP A 19 -4.07 11.87 13.08
N VAL A 20 -3.73 12.81 12.20
CA VAL A 20 -3.41 12.54 10.79
C VAL A 20 -2.20 11.62 10.69
N LEU A 21 -1.15 11.85 11.49
CA LEU A 21 0.03 11.00 11.55
C LEU A 21 -0.30 9.59 12.03
N VAL A 22 -1.10 9.47 13.09
CA VAL A 22 -1.53 8.16 13.63
C VAL A 22 -2.36 7.39 12.60
N TYR A 23 -3.27 8.05 11.90
CA TYR A 23 -4.00 7.43 10.80
C TYR A 23 -3.06 6.91 9.70
N GLY A 24 -2.03 7.69 9.36
CA GLY A 24 -1.00 7.25 8.41
C GLY A 24 -0.28 5.98 8.87
N MET A 25 0.07 5.89 10.14
CA MET A 25 0.69 4.70 10.72
C MET A 25 -0.25 3.49 10.69
N ILE A 26 -1.54 3.68 10.95
CA ILE A 26 -2.55 2.62 10.87
C ILE A 26 -2.69 2.12 9.42
N PHE A 27 -2.71 3.03 8.44
CA PHE A 27 -2.80 2.67 7.03
C PHE A 27 -1.58 1.89 6.54
N MET A 28 -0.38 2.27 6.99
CA MET A 28 0.87 1.60 6.58
C MET A 28 1.10 0.25 7.29
N VAL A 29 0.48 0.03 8.43
CA VAL A 29 0.62 -1.19 9.26
C VAL A 29 2.08 -1.41 9.73
N PRO A 30 2.41 -1.18 11.01
CA PRO A 30 3.80 -1.26 11.52
C PRO A 30 4.49 -2.61 11.32
N ILE A 31 3.73 -3.69 11.24
CA ILE A 31 4.22 -5.07 11.05
C ILE A 31 4.14 -5.55 9.59
N ALA A 32 3.89 -4.65 8.64
CA ALA A 32 3.74 -5.00 7.22
C ALA A 32 4.90 -5.84 6.63
N PRO A 33 6.19 -5.60 6.94
CA PRO A 33 7.27 -6.43 6.44
C PRO A 33 7.20 -7.91 6.84
N MET A 34 6.54 -8.25 7.94
CA MET A 34 6.47 -9.61 8.44
C MET A 34 5.79 -10.56 7.43
N GLY A 35 4.82 -10.07 6.68
CA GLY A 35 4.08 -10.87 5.70
C GLY A 35 4.84 -11.21 4.42
N ILE A 36 5.85 -10.42 4.08
CA ILE A 36 6.59 -10.55 2.82
C ILE A 36 8.10 -10.75 2.99
N TYR A 37 8.57 -10.78 4.23
CA TYR A 37 9.99 -10.88 4.55
C TYR A 37 10.70 -12.04 3.82
N GLY A 38 10.10 -13.21 3.81
CA GLY A 38 10.68 -14.40 3.19
C GLY A 38 10.88 -14.26 1.67
N PHE A 39 9.94 -13.61 0.99
CA PHE A 39 10.06 -13.34 -0.44
C PHE A 39 11.17 -12.33 -0.74
N VAL A 40 11.26 -11.27 0.05
CA VAL A 40 12.33 -10.27 -0.09
C VAL A 40 13.68 -10.89 0.24
N ALA A 41 13.79 -11.69 1.29
CA ALA A 41 15.03 -12.34 1.71
C ALA A 41 15.55 -13.30 0.65
N LYS A 42 14.68 -14.02 -0.04
CA LYS A 42 15.04 -14.93 -1.14
C LYS A 42 15.77 -14.18 -2.27
N ASP A 43 15.28 -13.00 -2.63
CA ASP A 43 15.85 -12.22 -3.73
C ASP A 43 17.01 -11.30 -3.27
N ALA A 44 17.14 -11.03 -1.97
CA ALA A 44 18.09 -10.07 -1.42
C ALA A 44 19.37 -10.70 -0.79
N SER A 45 19.56 -12.00 -0.92
CA SER A 45 20.70 -12.71 -0.30
C SER A 45 20.88 -12.39 1.20
N GLY A 46 19.78 -12.25 1.94
CA GLY A 46 19.77 -11.88 3.36
C GLY A 46 19.92 -10.38 3.65
N MET A 47 20.13 -9.54 2.65
CA MET A 47 20.26 -8.08 2.82
C MET A 47 18.89 -7.37 2.77
N VAL A 48 17.92 -7.85 3.53
CA VAL A 48 16.58 -7.28 3.57
C VAL A 48 16.55 -5.84 4.08
N PRO A 49 17.28 -5.46 5.17
CA PRO A 49 17.37 -4.07 5.59
C PRO A 49 17.88 -3.12 4.51
N LEU A 50 18.83 -3.54 3.68
CA LEU A 50 19.30 -2.76 2.54
C LEU A 50 18.17 -2.50 1.55
N VAL A 51 17.36 -3.51 1.25
CA VAL A 51 16.21 -3.38 0.34
C VAL A 51 15.18 -2.40 0.89
N TYR A 52 14.91 -2.43 2.19
CA TYR A 52 14.02 -1.45 2.84
C TYR A 52 14.60 -0.03 2.88
N LEU A 53 15.91 0.09 2.99
CA LEU A 53 16.60 1.38 2.85
C LEU A 53 16.45 1.95 1.43
N VAL A 54 16.61 1.12 0.41
CA VAL A 54 16.33 1.50 -0.98
C VAL A 54 14.84 1.85 -1.17
N GLY A 55 13.94 1.10 -0.54
CA GLY A 55 12.50 1.34 -0.57
C GLY A 55 12.11 2.71 0.01
N ILE A 56 12.64 3.08 1.18
CA ILE A 56 12.38 4.40 1.77
C ILE A 56 12.95 5.52 0.89
N PHE A 57 14.14 5.30 0.32
CA PHE A 57 14.74 6.25 -0.62
C PHE A 57 13.89 6.43 -1.88
N ALA A 58 13.33 5.33 -2.42
CA ALA A 58 12.44 5.41 -3.56
C ALA A 58 11.12 6.14 -3.25
N MET A 59 10.54 5.89 -2.07
CA MET A 59 9.23 6.46 -1.71
C MET A 59 9.31 7.89 -1.21
N ILE A 60 10.46 8.36 -0.69
CA ILE A 60 10.58 9.72 -0.16
C ILE A 60 10.30 10.80 -1.21
N PHE A 61 10.73 10.58 -2.44
CA PHE A 61 10.47 11.53 -3.53
C PHE A 61 8.98 11.64 -3.85
N THR A 62 8.27 10.52 -3.81
CA THR A 62 6.82 10.51 -3.99
C THR A 62 6.09 11.18 -2.82
N ALA A 63 6.54 10.96 -1.58
CA ALA A 63 6.01 11.67 -0.42
C ALA A 63 6.21 13.19 -0.53
N LEU A 64 7.37 13.63 -1.02
CA LEU A 64 7.62 15.05 -1.30
C LEU A 64 6.69 15.59 -2.40
N SER A 65 6.42 14.81 -3.44
CA SER A 65 5.46 15.16 -4.48
C SER A 65 4.03 15.26 -3.96
N TYR A 66 3.60 14.33 -3.09
CA TYR A 66 2.33 14.43 -2.38
C TYR A 66 2.25 15.71 -1.53
N ALA A 67 3.33 16.06 -0.83
CA ALA A 67 3.40 17.28 -0.04
C ALA A 67 3.20 18.52 -0.91
N ARG A 68 3.88 18.59 -2.06
CA ARG A 68 3.73 19.73 -3.00
C ARG A 68 2.32 19.84 -3.58
N MET A 69 1.75 18.71 -3.98
CA MET A 69 0.40 18.70 -4.55
C MET A 69 -0.67 19.01 -3.50
N SER A 70 -0.53 18.55 -2.26
CA SER A 70 -1.47 18.87 -1.18
C SER A 70 -1.42 20.34 -0.74
N GLU A 71 -0.24 20.99 -0.84
CA GLU A 71 -0.13 22.45 -0.62
C GLU A 71 -0.94 23.22 -1.66
N GLN A 72 -0.91 22.79 -2.91
CA GLN A 72 -1.61 23.45 -4.01
C GLN A 72 -3.10 23.05 -4.08
N PHE A 73 -3.37 21.78 -3.87
CA PHE A 73 -4.71 21.18 -3.98
C PHE A 73 -5.07 20.44 -2.68
N PRO A 74 -5.55 21.15 -1.64
CA PRO A 74 -5.93 20.53 -0.36
C PRO A 74 -7.30 19.85 -0.46
N ILE A 75 -7.39 18.90 -1.39
CA ILE A 75 -8.58 18.10 -1.70
C ILE A 75 -8.31 16.63 -1.48
N SER A 76 -9.33 15.89 -1.10
CA SER A 76 -9.26 14.43 -1.03
C SER A 76 -9.31 13.83 -2.43
N GLY A 77 -8.57 12.75 -2.67
CA GLY A 77 -8.63 12.06 -3.96
C GLY A 77 -7.30 11.48 -4.44
N SER A 78 -6.24 11.61 -3.64
CA SER A 78 -4.95 10.98 -3.92
C SER A 78 -4.37 11.32 -5.31
N VAL A 79 -3.62 10.39 -5.92
CA VAL A 79 -2.99 10.58 -7.24
C VAL A 79 -3.98 11.03 -8.31
N TYR A 80 -5.17 10.42 -8.33
CA TYR A 80 -6.21 10.76 -9.31
C TYR A 80 -6.50 12.27 -9.34
N ALA A 81 -6.84 12.83 -8.19
CA ALA A 81 -7.19 14.25 -8.08
C ALA A 81 -6.00 15.17 -8.42
N TYR A 82 -4.81 14.82 -7.96
CA TYR A 82 -3.61 15.63 -8.20
C TYR A 82 -3.21 15.65 -9.68
N VAL A 83 -3.26 14.51 -10.36
CA VAL A 83 -2.93 14.41 -11.79
C VAL A 83 -4.01 15.10 -12.63
N GLN A 84 -5.27 14.95 -12.25
CA GLN A 84 -6.39 15.58 -12.93
C GLN A 84 -6.27 17.11 -12.92
N HIS A 85 -5.98 17.70 -11.77
CA HIS A 85 -5.88 19.16 -11.62
C HIS A 85 -4.53 19.72 -12.08
N GLY A 86 -3.45 18.96 -11.90
CA GLY A 86 -2.10 19.41 -12.20
C GLY A 86 -1.70 19.22 -13.66
N LEU A 87 -2.18 18.18 -14.31
CA LEU A 87 -1.74 17.81 -15.66
C LEU A 87 -2.88 17.86 -16.67
N ASN A 88 -3.78 16.90 -16.64
CA ASN A 88 -4.88 16.77 -17.60
C ASN A 88 -5.95 15.80 -17.08
N PRO A 89 -7.27 16.05 -17.32
CA PRO A 89 -8.33 15.15 -16.87
C PRO A 89 -8.24 13.73 -17.41
N HIS A 90 -7.85 13.55 -18.65
CA HIS A 90 -7.74 12.23 -19.27
C HIS A 90 -6.57 11.43 -18.69
N ILE A 91 -5.43 12.09 -18.46
CA ILE A 91 -4.28 11.46 -17.81
C ILE A 91 -4.59 11.21 -16.33
N GLY A 92 -5.33 12.10 -15.67
CA GLY A 92 -5.86 11.88 -14.32
C GLY A 92 -6.71 10.62 -14.23
N PHE A 93 -7.60 10.40 -15.21
CA PHE A 93 -8.37 9.17 -15.31
C PHE A 93 -7.47 7.93 -15.43
N LEU A 94 -6.46 7.97 -16.32
CA LEU A 94 -5.54 6.85 -16.49
C LEU A 94 -4.69 6.57 -15.24
N ALA A 95 -4.23 7.61 -14.56
CA ALA A 95 -3.51 7.48 -13.28
C ALA A 95 -4.42 6.83 -12.21
N GLY A 96 -5.67 7.26 -12.13
CA GLY A 96 -6.68 6.65 -11.27
C GLY A 96 -6.99 5.20 -11.63
N TRP A 97 -7.09 4.88 -12.93
CA TRP A 97 -7.28 3.52 -13.41
C TRP A 97 -6.12 2.60 -13.03
N VAL A 98 -4.89 3.07 -13.18
CA VAL A 98 -3.70 2.29 -12.85
C VAL A 98 -3.59 2.05 -11.34
N ILE A 99 -3.84 3.05 -10.51
CA ILE A 99 -3.81 2.85 -9.05
C ILE A 99 -4.98 1.98 -8.56
N MET A 100 -6.07 1.88 -9.31
CA MET A 100 -7.13 0.92 -9.00
C MET A 100 -6.65 -0.53 -9.05
N MET A 101 -5.60 -0.85 -9.80
CA MET A 101 -4.98 -2.18 -9.76
C MET A 101 -4.46 -2.50 -8.35
N ASP A 102 -3.86 -1.53 -7.67
CA ASP A 102 -3.51 -1.65 -6.26
C ASP A 102 -4.76 -1.94 -5.41
N TYR A 103 -5.76 -1.08 -5.48
CA TYR A 103 -6.93 -1.16 -4.60
C TYR A 103 -7.80 -2.40 -4.80
N ILE A 104 -7.92 -2.90 -6.03
CA ILE A 104 -8.77 -4.06 -6.33
C ILE A 104 -8.07 -5.40 -6.04
N VAL A 105 -6.74 -5.45 -6.15
CA VAL A 105 -5.95 -6.66 -5.87
C VAL A 105 -5.61 -6.77 -4.38
N THR A 106 -5.50 -5.66 -3.67
CA THR A 106 -5.14 -5.64 -2.24
C THR A 106 -6.02 -6.53 -1.37
N PRO A 107 -7.37 -6.52 -1.44
CA PRO A 107 -8.19 -7.46 -0.67
C PRO A 107 -7.82 -8.93 -0.92
N ALA A 108 -7.62 -9.31 -2.18
CA ALA A 108 -7.21 -10.67 -2.55
C ALA A 108 -5.87 -11.06 -1.90
N LEU A 109 -4.88 -10.15 -1.95
CA LEU A 109 -3.58 -10.34 -1.31
C LEU A 109 -3.72 -10.58 0.20
N LEU A 110 -4.49 -9.75 0.89
CA LEU A 110 -4.68 -9.84 2.33
C LEU A 110 -5.43 -11.13 2.73
N TYR A 111 -6.40 -11.57 1.94
CA TYR A 111 -7.06 -12.86 2.11
C TYR A 111 -6.09 -14.03 1.91
N SER A 112 -5.23 -13.97 0.89
CA SER A 112 -4.21 -14.98 0.66
C SER A 112 -3.25 -15.11 1.85
N MET A 113 -2.72 -13.99 2.33
CA MET A 113 -1.85 -13.93 3.51
C MET A 113 -2.51 -14.56 4.72
N SER A 114 -3.71 -14.11 5.05
CA SER A 114 -4.43 -14.54 6.27
C SER A 114 -4.79 -16.02 6.24
N GLY A 115 -5.26 -16.50 5.09
CA GLY A 115 -5.60 -17.91 4.91
C GLY A 115 -4.37 -18.81 4.99
N THR A 116 -3.26 -18.40 4.39
CA THR A 116 -2.00 -19.14 4.44
C THR A 116 -1.44 -19.19 5.87
N TRP A 117 -1.46 -18.07 6.59
CA TRP A 117 -0.97 -18.02 7.98
C TRP A 117 -1.84 -18.84 8.94
N LEU A 118 -3.16 -18.77 8.80
CA LEU A 118 -4.05 -19.58 9.64
C LEU A 118 -3.89 -21.07 9.34
N SER A 119 -3.71 -21.44 8.08
CA SER A 119 -3.38 -22.83 7.70
C SER A 119 -2.07 -23.32 8.32
N SER A 120 -1.08 -22.44 8.45
CA SER A 120 0.19 -22.78 9.10
C SER A 120 0.07 -23.06 10.60
N LEU A 121 -0.90 -22.41 11.27
CA LEU A 121 -1.23 -22.67 12.68
C LEU A 121 -2.07 -23.96 12.89
N LEU A 122 -2.78 -24.38 11.86
CA LEU A 122 -3.68 -25.55 11.90
C LEU A 122 -3.23 -26.58 10.85
N PRO A 123 -2.18 -27.37 11.14
CA PRO A 123 -1.61 -28.31 10.19
C PRO A 123 -2.67 -29.29 9.65
N GLY A 124 -2.59 -29.59 8.36
CA GLY A 124 -3.55 -30.44 7.66
C GLY A 124 -4.78 -29.71 7.10
N SER A 125 -4.96 -28.44 7.42
CA SER A 125 -6.00 -27.60 6.81
C SER A 125 -5.53 -26.98 5.49
N SER A 126 -6.45 -26.86 4.51
CA SER A 126 -6.16 -26.15 3.26
C SER A 126 -6.25 -24.64 3.46
N PRO A 127 -5.30 -23.82 2.94
CA PRO A 127 -5.40 -22.37 2.95
C PRO A 127 -6.72 -21.86 2.34
N TRP A 128 -7.25 -22.53 1.33
CA TRP A 128 -8.50 -22.16 0.66
C TRP A 128 -9.71 -22.12 1.57
N ILE A 129 -9.80 -23.04 2.53
CA ILE A 129 -10.89 -23.06 3.50
C ILE A 129 -10.91 -21.76 4.30
N TRP A 130 -9.76 -21.33 4.77
CA TRP A 130 -9.61 -20.12 5.57
C TRP A 130 -9.76 -18.83 4.73
N VAL A 131 -9.22 -18.82 3.51
CA VAL A 131 -9.42 -17.72 2.56
C VAL A 131 -10.91 -17.48 2.30
N LEU A 132 -11.66 -18.52 1.96
CA LEU A 132 -13.10 -18.41 1.72
C LEU A 132 -13.87 -17.99 2.96
N LEU A 133 -13.47 -18.47 4.13
CA LEU A 133 -14.05 -18.05 5.41
C LEU A 133 -13.82 -16.56 5.67
N PHE A 134 -12.59 -16.08 5.51
CA PHE A 134 -12.27 -14.65 5.67
C PHE A 134 -13.03 -13.79 4.67
N ILE A 135 -13.11 -14.20 3.40
CA ILE A 135 -13.90 -13.49 2.38
C ILE A 135 -15.37 -13.40 2.81
N ALA A 136 -15.96 -14.52 3.24
CA ALA A 136 -17.36 -14.57 3.65
C ALA A 136 -17.63 -13.68 4.88
N VAL A 137 -16.80 -13.78 5.90
CA VAL A 137 -16.95 -13.01 7.16
C VAL A 137 -16.75 -11.51 6.91
N ASN A 138 -15.68 -11.12 6.22
CA ASN A 138 -15.41 -9.71 5.95
C ASN A 138 -16.47 -9.09 5.03
N THR A 139 -16.92 -9.82 4.01
CA THR A 139 -18.00 -9.38 3.12
C THR A 139 -19.30 -9.16 3.90
N TRP A 140 -19.65 -10.09 4.77
CA TRP A 140 -20.83 -9.98 5.63
C TRP A 140 -20.75 -8.77 6.56
N ILE A 141 -19.61 -8.56 7.22
CA ILE A 141 -19.37 -7.40 8.10
C ILE A 141 -19.48 -6.09 7.32
N ASN A 142 -18.87 -6.00 6.13
CA ASN A 142 -18.93 -4.81 5.28
C ASN A 142 -20.35 -4.51 4.77
N ILE A 143 -21.13 -5.54 4.39
CA ILE A 143 -22.53 -5.35 3.98
C ILE A 143 -23.37 -4.84 5.15
N ARG A 144 -23.13 -5.34 6.37
CA ARG A 144 -23.77 -4.86 7.60
C ARG A 144 -23.38 -3.44 7.99
N GLY A 145 -22.31 -2.91 7.41
CA GLY A 145 -21.81 -1.56 7.72
C GLY A 145 -21.15 -1.45 9.08
N ILE A 146 -20.62 -2.54 9.61
CA ILE A 146 -19.87 -2.56 10.87
C ILE A 146 -18.46 -2.09 10.59
N GLU A 147 -18.11 -0.92 11.11
CA GLU A 147 -16.77 -0.35 10.98
C GLU A 147 -15.99 -0.45 12.29
N PHE A 148 -14.68 -0.64 12.18
CA PHE A 148 -13.82 -0.50 13.35
C PHE A 148 -13.84 0.94 13.83
N THR A 149 -14.11 1.12 15.12
CA THR A 149 -14.04 2.44 15.73
C THR A 149 -12.58 2.94 15.78
N ALA A 150 -12.39 4.25 15.84
CA ALA A 150 -11.06 4.82 16.04
C ALA A 150 -10.33 4.24 17.27
N LYS A 151 -11.08 3.93 18.33
CA LYS A 151 -10.55 3.28 19.54
C LYS A 151 -10.06 1.86 19.25
N ALA A 152 -10.81 1.05 18.49
CA ALA A 152 -10.40 -0.31 18.12
C ALA A 152 -9.15 -0.30 17.24
N ASN A 153 -9.06 0.63 16.27
CA ASN A 153 -7.87 0.81 15.45
C ASN A 153 -6.65 1.22 16.27
N MET A 154 -6.82 2.09 17.27
CA MET A 154 -5.74 2.50 18.16
C MET A 154 -5.26 1.33 19.03
N VAL A 155 -6.17 0.52 19.56
CA VAL A 155 -5.83 -0.69 20.32
C VAL A 155 -5.04 -1.67 19.44
N MET A 156 -5.46 -1.86 18.19
CA MET A 156 -4.75 -2.72 17.25
C MET A 156 -3.34 -2.19 16.97
N LEU A 157 -3.18 -0.89 16.76
CA LEU A 157 -1.86 -0.27 16.58
C LEU A 157 -0.95 -0.52 17.79
N PHE A 158 -1.45 -0.39 19.01
CA PHE A 158 -0.68 -0.71 20.22
C PHE A 158 -0.30 -2.17 20.32
N ILE A 159 -1.19 -3.09 19.96
CA ILE A 159 -0.90 -4.53 19.94
C ILE A 159 0.21 -4.84 18.94
N GLU A 160 0.14 -4.28 17.75
CA GLU A 160 1.17 -4.44 16.71
C GLU A 160 2.53 -3.91 17.15
N LEU A 161 2.57 -2.71 17.71
CA LEU A 161 3.80 -2.11 18.22
C LEU A 161 4.38 -2.88 19.42
N ALA A 162 3.53 -3.40 20.31
CA ALA A 162 3.95 -4.22 21.44
C ALA A 162 4.55 -5.55 20.96
N ALA A 163 3.90 -6.23 20.03
CA ALA A 163 4.40 -7.47 19.44
C ALA A 163 5.75 -7.25 18.73
N LEU A 164 5.87 -6.16 18.00
CA LEU A 164 7.12 -5.75 17.35
C LEU A 164 8.23 -5.47 18.38
N ALA A 165 7.92 -4.74 19.44
CA ALA A 165 8.89 -4.45 20.50
C ALA A 165 9.40 -5.73 21.19
N ILE A 166 8.51 -6.66 21.47
CA ILE A 166 8.86 -7.98 22.02
C ILE A 166 9.78 -8.73 21.05
N PHE A 167 9.47 -8.74 19.78
CA PHE A 167 10.31 -9.36 18.76
C PHE A 167 11.71 -8.75 18.71
N VAL A 168 11.82 -7.43 18.68
CA VAL A 168 13.12 -6.71 18.64
C VAL A 168 13.94 -7.03 19.88
N VAL A 169 13.36 -6.94 21.07
CA VAL A 169 14.06 -7.24 22.32
C VAL A 169 14.49 -8.69 22.37
N ALA A 170 13.60 -9.64 22.09
CA ALA A 170 13.92 -11.07 22.10
C ALA A 170 14.99 -11.44 21.05
N GLY A 171 14.88 -10.87 19.86
CA GLY A 171 15.85 -11.10 18.77
C GLY A 171 17.24 -10.57 19.11
N LEU A 172 17.33 -9.35 19.62
CA LEU A 172 18.60 -8.76 20.07
C LEU A 172 19.21 -9.56 21.24
N PHE A 173 18.41 -9.96 22.20
CA PHE A 173 18.87 -10.79 23.31
C PHE A 173 19.41 -12.14 22.82
N PHE A 174 18.71 -12.81 21.90
CA PHE A 174 19.13 -14.06 21.30
C PHE A 174 20.48 -13.94 20.61
N VAL A 175 20.68 -12.88 19.82
CA VAL A 175 21.93 -12.65 19.07
C VAL A 175 23.10 -12.28 20.00
N ILE A 176 22.88 -11.45 21.01
CA ILE A 176 23.90 -11.07 22.02
C ILE A 176 24.35 -12.28 22.82
N LYS A 177 23.49 -13.27 23.03
CA LYS A 177 23.83 -14.55 23.69
C LYS A 177 24.57 -15.52 22.77
N GLY A 178 24.91 -15.12 21.55
CA GLY A 178 25.68 -15.91 20.59
C GLY A 178 24.85 -16.69 19.59
N GLY A 179 23.53 -16.47 19.56
CA GLY A 179 22.65 -17.06 18.54
C GLY A 179 22.73 -16.34 17.19
N GLY A 180 22.23 -16.96 16.15
CA GLY A 180 22.16 -16.39 14.81
C GLY A 180 23.50 -15.96 14.27
N ALA A 181 23.65 -14.67 13.98
CA ALA A 181 24.91 -14.06 13.53
C ALA A 181 26.00 -13.99 14.62
N GLY A 182 25.67 -14.33 15.88
CA GLY A 182 26.60 -14.32 17.00
C GLY A 182 26.93 -12.94 17.59
N GLY A 183 26.32 -11.89 17.07
CA GLY A 183 26.50 -10.51 17.50
C GLY A 183 25.92 -9.51 16.49
N LEU A 184 26.01 -8.23 16.81
CA LEU A 184 25.61 -7.17 15.90
C LEU A 184 26.59 -7.09 14.73
N THR A 185 26.07 -7.02 13.51
CA THR A 185 26.85 -6.97 12.28
C THR A 185 26.17 -6.05 11.25
N LEU A 186 26.97 -5.51 10.32
CA LEU A 186 26.47 -4.74 9.18
C LEU A 186 26.19 -5.60 7.94
N ALA A 187 26.42 -6.93 8.02
CA ALA A 187 26.19 -7.84 6.90
C ALA A 187 24.79 -7.77 6.28
N PRO A 188 23.69 -7.55 7.04
CA PRO A 188 22.37 -7.35 6.46
C PRO A 188 22.23 -6.09 5.59
N PHE A 189 23.10 -5.10 5.76
CA PHE A 189 23.12 -3.88 4.93
C PHE A 189 24.12 -3.98 3.78
N TYR A 190 25.22 -4.66 3.95
CA TYR A 190 26.24 -4.76 2.92
C TYR A 190 27.10 -6.01 3.07
N GLN A 191 27.19 -6.79 2.00
CA GLN A 191 28.10 -7.93 1.88
C GLN A 191 28.94 -7.75 0.60
N PRO A 192 30.28 -7.62 0.72
CA PRO A 192 31.14 -7.44 -0.43
C PRO A 192 30.97 -8.53 -1.49
N GLY A 193 30.85 -8.14 -2.76
CA GLY A 193 30.70 -9.05 -3.89
C GLY A 193 29.31 -9.69 -4.04
N LYS A 194 28.36 -9.41 -3.14
CA LYS A 194 26.99 -9.93 -3.21
C LYS A 194 25.94 -8.88 -3.58
N VAL A 195 26.32 -7.60 -3.65
CA VAL A 195 25.41 -6.53 -4.02
C VAL A 195 25.34 -6.45 -5.54
N ASP A 196 24.16 -6.71 -6.08
CA ASP A 196 23.81 -6.60 -7.49
C ASP A 196 22.57 -5.71 -7.65
N LEU A 197 22.64 -4.74 -8.56
CA LEU A 197 21.53 -3.81 -8.81
C LEU A 197 20.27 -4.53 -9.32
N GLY A 198 20.42 -5.60 -10.06
CA GLY A 198 19.29 -6.37 -10.60
C GLY A 198 18.48 -7.03 -9.50
N PHE A 199 19.13 -7.74 -8.57
CA PHE A 199 18.38 -8.36 -7.48
C PHE A 199 17.86 -7.35 -6.46
N ILE A 200 18.56 -6.23 -6.24
CA ILE A 200 18.03 -5.14 -5.39
C ILE A 200 16.74 -4.60 -5.99
N ALA A 201 16.68 -4.35 -7.29
CA ALA A 201 15.47 -3.91 -7.96
C ALA A 201 14.33 -4.94 -7.81
N THR A 202 14.63 -6.22 -8.04
CA THR A 202 13.66 -7.31 -7.89
C THR A 202 13.14 -7.43 -6.47
N ALA A 203 14.01 -7.45 -5.47
CA ALA A 203 13.62 -7.53 -4.06
C ALA A 203 12.82 -6.30 -3.62
N THR A 204 13.23 -5.11 -4.03
CA THR A 204 12.53 -3.86 -3.71
C THR A 204 11.16 -3.80 -4.37
N SER A 205 10.99 -4.38 -5.55
CA SER A 205 9.68 -4.45 -6.23
C SER A 205 8.61 -5.22 -5.43
N ILE A 206 9.02 -6.06 -4.50
CA ILE A 206 8.13 -6.71 -3.52
C ILE A 206 8.05 -5.89 -2.23
N ALA A 207 9.20 -5.46 -1.72
CA ALA A 207 9.30 -4.77 -0.42
C ALA A 207 8.51 -3.45 -0.34
N VAL A 208 8.34 -2.75 -1.47
CA VAL A 208 7.58 -1.48 -1.51
C VAL A 208 6.13 -1.64 -1.06
N LEU A 209 5.57 -2.85 -1.07
CA LEU A 209 4.26 -3.13 -0.51
C LEU A 209 4.12 -2.62 0.92
N SER A 210 5.16 -2.77 1.73
CA SER A 210 5.16 -2.36 3.13
C SER A 210 5.00 -0.85 3.32
N PHE A 211 5.43 -0.05 2.34
CA PHE A 211 5.33 1.41 2.41
C PHE A 211 3.99 1.95 1.94
N LEU A 212 3.19 1.17 1.21
CA LEU A 212 1.89 1.61 0.71
C LEU A 212 0.94 1.92 1.86
N GLY A 213 0.20 3.01 1.72
CA GLY A 213 -0.65 3.57 2.76
C GLY A 213 -0.24 4.98 3.19
N PHE A 214 1.02 5.39 2.97
CA PHE A 214 1.43 6.78 3.22
C PHE A 214 0.68 7.77 2.32
N ASP A 215 0.34 7.36 1.13
CA ASP A 215 -0.45 8.12 0.16
C ASP A 215 -1.91 8.30 0.60
N ALA A 216 -2.44 7.36 1.38
CA ALA A 216 -3.80 7.44 1.91
C ALA A 216 -4.01 8.62 2.89
N ILE A 217 -2.94 9.16 3.48
CA ILE A 217 -2.99 10.37 4.30
C ILE A 217 -3.60 11.54 3.52
N SER A 218 -3.34 11.63 2.21
CA SER A 218 -3.91 12.68 1.36
C SER A 218 -5.43 12.68 1.28
N THR A 219 -6.06 11.53 1.53
CA THR A 219 -7.53 11.42 1.55
C THR A 219 -8.17 12.12 2.75
N LEU A 220 -7.39 12.44 3.78
CA LEU A 220 -7.83 13.14 4.99
C LEU A 220 -7.77 14.67 4.85
N ALA A 221 -7.42 15.18 3.67
CA ALA A 221 -7.19 16.62 3.47
C ALA A 221 -8.39 17.49 3.84
N GLU A 222 -9.61 17.03 3.53
CA GLU A 222 -10.84 17.80 3.80
C GLU A 222 -11.27 17.80 5.26
N GLU A 223 -10.75 16.87 6.07
CA GLU A 223 -11.00 16.74 7.50
C GLU A 223 -9.87 17.31 8.36
N THR A 224 -8.74 17.66 7.75
CA THR A 224 -7.51 18.09 8.44
C THR A 224 -7.48 19.59 8.63
N ASN A 225 -7.13 20.03 9.84
CA ASN A 225 -6.84 21.42 10.13
C ASN A 225 -5.59 21.86 9.36
N ASP A 226 -5.63 23.00 8.67
CA ASP A 226 -4.54 23.52 7.86
C ASP A 226 -3.94 22.45 6.91
N ALA A 227 -4.84 21.79 6.15
CA ALA A 227 -4.50 20.66 5.29
C ALA A 227 -3.31 20.93 4.36
N GLN A 228 -3.17 22.16 3.85
CA GLN A 228 -2.08 22.57 2.98
C GLN A 228 -0.70 22.31 3.57
N LYS A 229 -0.55 22.49 4.88
CA LYS A 229 0.73 22.25 5.58
C LYS A 229 0.79 20.87 6.24
N MET A 230 -0.32 20.43 6.82
CA MET A 230 -0.33 19.24 7.68
C MET A 230 -0.29 17.93 6.90
N ILE A 231 -0.96 17.84 5.76
CA ILE A 231 -0.99 16.61 4.95
C ILE A 231 0.42 16.24 4.49
N GLY A 232 1.13 17.15 3.85
CA GLY A 232 2.49 16.89 3.37
C GLY A 232 3.45 16.52 4.51
N LYS A 233 3.40 17.27 5.61
CA LYS A 233 4.23 17.01 6.79
C LYS A 233 3.93 15.64 7.40
N ALA A 234 2.66 15.27 7.52
CA ALA A 234 2.25 13.96 8.04
C ALA A 234 2.69 12.82 7.13
N THR A 235 2.53 12.98 5.82
CA THR A 235 2.94 11.98 4.81
C THR A 235 4.44 11.68 4.88
N ILE A 236 5.28 12.72 4.90
CA ILE A 236 6.73 12.57 4.99
C ILE A 236 7.13 11.96 6.35
N THR A 237 6.57 12.47 7.44
CA THR A 237 6.87 11.98 8.79
C THR A 237 6.46 10.52 8.95
N ALA A 238 5.26 10.13 8.50
CA ALA A 238 4.80 8.75 8.54
C ALA A 238 5.74 7.83 7.76
N LEU A 239 6.12 8.22 6.55
CA LEU A 239 7.02 7.42 5.72
C LEU A 239 8.38 7.21 6.40
N ILE A 240 8.98 8.25 6.98
CA ILE A 240 10.28 8.16 7.65
C ILE A 240 10.17 7.30 8.91
N VAL A 241 9.20 7.55 9.78
CA VAL A 241 9.02 6.81 11.03
C VAL A 241 8.76 5.33 10.74
N MET A 242 7.83 5.04 9.85
CA MET A 242 7.50 3.66 9.50
C MET A 242 8.66 2.98 8.77
N GLY A 243 9.34 3.69 7.88
CA GLY A 243 10.52 3.16 7.20
C GLY A 243 11.64 2.77 8.16
N LEU A 244 11.90 3.57 9.19
CA LEU A 244 12.86 3.24 10.24
C LEU A 244 12.41 2.01 11.06
N ILE A 245 11.13 1.91 11.37
CA ILE A 245 10.55 0.72 12.04
C ILE A 245 10.72 -0.53 11.15
N PHE A 246 10.49 -0.42 9.84
CA PHE A 246 10.67 -1.51 8.90
C PHE A 246 12.14 -1.96 8.79
N ILE A 247 13.06 -1.02 8.74
CA ILE A 247 14.51 -1.31 8.73
C ILE A 247 14.91 -2.00 10.03
N LEU A 248 14.46 -1.52 11.18
CA LEU A 248 14.78 -2.11 12.48
C LEU A 248 14.30 -3.56 12.57
N GLN A 249 13.05 -3.84 12.26
CA GLN A 249 12.50 -5.21 12.38
C GLN A 249 13.14 -6.18 11.39
N THR A 250 13.41 -5.74 10.16
CA THR A 250 14.06 -6.57 9.15
C THR A 250 15.54 -6.79 9.46
N TYR A 251 16.21 -5.82 10.05
CA TYR A 251 17.58 -5.98 10.55
C TYR A 251 17.65 -7.04 11.66
N VAL A 252 16.79 -6.95 12.67
CA VAL A 252 16.75 -7.93 13.75
C VAL A 252 16.44 -9.34 13.20
N ALA A 253 15.48 -9.46 12.31
CA ALA A 253 15.20 -10.73 11.66
C ALA A 253 16.40 -11.29 10.91
N ALA A 254 17.14 -10.46 10.18
CA ALA A 254 18.31 -10.87 9.41
C ALA A 254 19.50 -11.32 10.28
N ILE A 255 19.70 -10.74 11.46
CA ILE A 255 20.76 -11.18 12.37
C ILE A 255 20.34 -12.39 13.20
N VAL A 256 19.06 -12.60 13.48
CA VAL A 256 18.55 -13.82 14.13
C VAL A 256 18.68 -15.02 13.23
N VAL A 257 18.31 -14.89 11.97
CA VAL A 257 18.47 -15.95 10.94
C VAL A 257 19.07 -15.31 9.68
N PRO A 258 20.40 -15.35 9.52
CA PRO A 258 21.09 -14.79 8.35
C PRO A 258 20.65 -15.39 7.02
N ASP A 259 20.35 -16.69 6.98
CA ASP A 259 19.80 -17.38 5.81
C ASP A 259 18.36 -17.81 6.06
N ALA A 260 17.42 -16.93 5.70
CA ALA A 260 15.99 -17.20 5.83
C ALA A 260 15.44 -18.12 4.73
N THR A 261 16.23 -18.47 3.72
CA THR A 261 15.79 -19.35 2.61
C THR A 261 15.49 -20.78 3.06
N LYS A 262 15.96 -21.18 4.24
CA LYS A 262 15.61 -22.45 4.88
C LYS A 262 14.16 -22.56 5.33
N PHE A 263 13.46 -21.45 5.43
CA PHE A 263 12.03 -21.40 5.77
C PHE A 263 11.17 -21.17 4.53
N LYS A 264 9.89 -21.53 4.62
CA LYS A 264 8.93 -21.18 3.58
C LYS A 264 8.76 -19.67 3.53
N PRO A 265 8.81 -19.04 2.34
CA PRO A 265 8.71 -17.58 2.22
C PRO A 265 7.44 -16.98 2.85
N ASP A 266 6.30 -17.69 2.76
CA ASP A 266 5.02 -17.24 3.29
C ASP A 266 5.00 -17.00 4.81
N THR A 267 5.84 -17.73 5.56
CA THR A 267 5.85 -17.73 7.03
C THR A 267 7.23 -17.48 7.64
N ALA A 268 8.20 -17.14 6.82
CA ALA A 268 9.61 -17.04 7.23
C ALA A 268 9.84 -16.14 8.45
N PHE A 269 9.17 -14.98 8.51
CA PHE A 269 9.33 -14.07 9.65
C PHE A 269 8.83 -14.67 10.96
N PHE A 270 7.72 -15.41 10.91
CA PHE A 270 7.18 -16.09 12.10
C PHE A 270 8.08 -17.22 12.55
N ASP A 271 8.68 -17.96 11.62
CA ASP A 271 9.67 -18.97 11.92
C ASP A 271 10.92 -18.37 12.58
N ILE A 272 11.38 -17.20 12.10
CA ILE A 272 12.47 -16.44 12.72
C ILE A 272 12.13 -16.02 14.14
N ALA A 273 10.91 -15.55 14.38
CA ALA A 273 10.43 -15.20 15.72
C ALA A 273 10.43 -16.44 16.64
N GLY A 274 10.09 -17.61 16.10
CA GLY A 274 10.21 -18.89 16.81
C GLY A 274 11.63 -19.25 17.20
N VAL A 275 12.60 -18.98 16.35
CA VAL A 275 14.03 -19.15 16.66
C VAL A 275 14.46 -18.21 17.79
N ALA A 276 14.01 -16.97 17.75
CA ALA A 276 14.40 -15.95 18.75
C ALA A 276 13.79 -16.17 20.14
N ALA A 277 12.53 -16.60 20.23
CA ALA A 277 11.77 -16.61 21.49
C ALA A 277 10.93 -17.88 21.72
N GLY A 278 10.97 -18.85 20.81
CA GLY A 278 10.23 -20.11 20.92
C GLY A 278 8.91 -20.13 20.18
N VAL A 279 8.34 -21.35 20.09
CA VAL A 279 7.10 -21.61 19.32
C VAL A 279 5.92 -20.83 19.83
N TRP A 280 5.82 -20.58 21.12
CA TRP A 280 4.74 -19.78 21.71
C TRP A 280 4.68 -18.37 21.12
N PHE A 281 5.84 -17.72 20.96
CA PHE A 281 5.90 -16.38 20.41
C PHE A 281 5.65 -16.37 18.89
N LYS A 282 6.18 -17.37 18.17
CA LYS A 282 5.83 -17.60 16.76
C LYS A 282 4.32 -17.62 16.55
N ASN A 283 3.59 -18.40 17.37
CA ASN A 283 2.16 -18.53 17.25
C ASN A 283 1.43 -17.23 17.60
N ILE A 284 1.83 -16.55 18.67
CA ILE A 284 1.24 -15.27 19.06
C ILE A 284 1.45 -14.22 17.96
N LEU A 285 2.67 -14.10 17.44
CA LEU A 285 2.99 -13.14 16.38
C LEU A 285 2.19 -13.44 15.11
N THR A 286 2.04 -14.70 14.75
CA THR A 286 1.19 -15.12 13.62
C THR A 286 -0.27 -14.73 13.85
N ILE A 287 -0.82 -14.94 15.04
CA ILE A 287 -2.20 -14.56 15.37
C ILE A 287 -2.38 -13.05 15.30
N VAL A 288 -1.43 -12.26 15.82
CA VAL A 288 -1.47 -10.79 15.74
C VAL A 288 -1.53 -10.34 14.29
N ASN A 289 -0.70 -10.92 13.42
CA ASN A 289 -0.71 -10.62 11.99
C ASN A 289 -2.04 -11.03 11.31
N ILE A 290 -2.59 -12.17 11.65
CA ILE A 290 -3.89 -12.63 11.11
C ILE A 290 -5.00 -11.64 11.48
N ILE A 291 -5.04 -11.17 12.71
CA ILE A 291 -6.07 -10.21 13.16
C ILE A 291 -5.84 -8.84 12.50
N ALA A 292 -4.62 -8.34 12.50
CA ALA A 292 -4.30 -7.03 11.94
C ALA A 292 -4.54 -6.98 10.42
N VAL A 293 -4.06 -7.98 9.69
CA VAL A 293 -4.14 -8.04 8.23
C VAL A 293 -5.46 -8.67 7.79
N GLY A 294 -5.82 -9.83 8.31
CA GLY A 294 -6.95 -10.63 7.83
C GLY A 294 -8.32 -10.08 8.22
N ILE A 295 -8.41 -9.28 9.27
CA ILE A 295 -9.66 -8.67 9.72
C ILE A 295 -9.59 -7.16 9.54
N ALA A 296 -8.77 -6.47 10.33
CA ALA A 296 -8.78 -5.02 10.35
C ALA A 296 -8.42 -4.38 8.99
N ASN A 297 -7.29 -4.76 8.43
CA ASN A 297 -6.82 -4.18 7.16
C ASN A 297 -7.67 -4.64 5.97
N THR A 298 -8.08 -5.90 5.93
CA THR A 298 -8.90 -6.44 4.84
C THR A 298 -10.30 -5.83 4.82
N LEU A 299 -10.93 -5.63 5.97
CA LEU A 299 -12.22 -4.91 6.05
C LEU A 299 -12.11 -3.52 5.46
N ALA A 300 -11.08 -2.77 5.84
CA ALA A 300 -10.84 -1.43 5.32
C ALA A 300 -10.56 -1.43 3.82
N ALA A 301 -9.74 -2.36 3.32
CA ALA A 301 -9.40 -2.47 1.90
C ALA A 301 -10.62 -2.83 1.04
N GLN A 302 -11.41 -3.81 1.45
CA GLN A 302 -12.63 -4.19 0.74
C GLN A 302 -13.68 -3.08 0.76
N ALA A 303 -13.88 -2.43 1.90
CA ALA A 303 -14.81 -1.31 2.02
C ALA A 303 -14.37 -0.13 1.17
N GLY A 304 -13.08 0.20 1.18
CA GLY A 304 -12.51 1.29 0.38
C GLY A 304 -12.73 1.07 -1.11
N MET A 305 -12.40 -0.12 -1.62
CA MET A 305 -12.62 -0.45 -3.04
C MET A 305 -14.11 -0.45 -3.41
N SER A 306 -14.96 -0.97 -2.54
CA SER A 306 -16.42 -0.97 -2.77
C SER A 306 -16.99 0.44 -2.87
N ARG A 307 -16.50 1.38 -2.05
CA ARG A 307 -16.89 2.79 -2.10
C ARG A 307 -16.41 3.49 -3.37
N ILE A 308 -15.22 3.14 -3.87
CA ILE A 308 -14.71 3.65 -5.15
C ILE A 308 -15.61 3.20 -6.29
N LEU A 309 -15.94 1.90 -6.38
CA LEU A 309 -16.86 1.36 -7.38
C LEU A 309 -18.24 2.01 -7.31
N TYR A 310 -18.78 2.18 -6.11
CA TYR A 310 -20.04 2.87 -5.89
C TYR A 310 -19.99 4.32 -6.39
N SER A 311 -18.96 5.07 -6.03
CA SER A 311 -18.80 6.48 -6.42
C SER A 311 -18.68 6.62 -7.93
N MET A 312 -17.85 5.81 -8.57
CA MET A 312 -17.69 5.81 -10.03
C MET A 312 -18.97 5.44 -10.75
N SER A 313 -19.76 4.52 -10.21
CA SER A 313 -21.06 4.14 -10.77
C SER A 313 -22.10 5.27 -10.62
N ARG A 314 -22.13 5.92 -9.46
CA ARG A 314 -22.98 7.10 -9.23
C ARG A 314 -22.64 8.23 -10.21
N ASP A 315 -21.37 8.42 -10.48
CA ASP A 315 -20.88 9.43 -11.43
C ASP A 315 -20.99 8.97 -12.90
N LYS A 316 -21.68 7.85 -13.16
CA LYS A 316 -21.91 7.26 -14.49
C LYS A 316 -20.63 6.80 -15.22
N SER A 317 -19.54 6.61 -14.50
CA SER A 317 -18.30 6.07 -15.04
C SER A 317 -18.29 4.54 -15.11
N LEU A 318 -19.14 3.89 -14.32
CA LEU A 318 -19.33 2.44 -14.29
C LEU A 318 -20.83 2.09 -14.39
N PRO A 319 -21.18 0.82 -14.69
CA PRO A 319 -22.56 0.36 -14.74
C PRO A 319 -23.34 0.71 -13.46
N ALA A 320 -24.58 1.17 -13.62
CA ALA A 320 -25.44 1.64 -12.52
C ALA A 320 -25.72 0.58 -11.42
N VAL A 321 -25.44 -0.69 -11.68
CA VAL A 321 -25.62 -1.76 -10.71
C VAL A 321 -24.74 -1.60 -9.48
N PHE A 322 -23.53 -1.02 -9.62
CA PHE A 322 -22.61 -0.79 -8.51
C PHE A 322 -23.03 0.36 -7.59
N SER A 323 -23.94 1.22 -8.02
CA SER A 323 -24.49 2.29 -7.19
C SER A 323 -25.68 1.85 -6.31
N LYS A 324 -26.08 0.57 -6.36
CA LYS A 324 -27.15 0.03 -5.52
C LYS A 324 -26.72 -0.05 -4.06
N VAL A 325 -27.58 0.52 -3.21
CA VAL A 325 -27.41 0.58 -1.76
C VAL A 325 -28.35 -0.41 -1.09
N HIS A 326 -27.86 -1.10 -0.06
CA HIS A 326 -28.67 -2.04 0.69
C HIS A 326 -29.82 -1.33 1.41
N PRO A 327 -31.09 -1.77 1.29
CA PRO A 327 -32.23 -1.04 1.83
C PRO A 327 -32.15 -0.78 3.34
N LYS A 328 -31.70 -1.79 4.10
CA LYS A 328 -31.59 -1.73 5.57
C LYS A 328 -30.30 -1.12 6.07
N TYR A 329 -29.15 -1.58 5.53
CA TYR A 329 -27.83 -1.23 6.08
C TYR A 329 -27.18 -0.01 5.42
N LYS A 330 -27.77 0.48 4.32
CA LYS A 330 -27.29 1.66 3.59
C LYS A 330 -25.84 1.56 3.09
N THR A 331 -25.39 0.35 2.79
CA THR A 331 -24.05 0.05 2.27
C THR A 331 -24.09 -0.33 0.79
N PRO A 332 -23.01 -0.11 0.02
CA PRO A 332 -22.93 -0.48 -1.39
C PRO A 332 -22.72 -2.02 -1.56
N TYR A 333 -23.74 -2.79 -1.25
CA TYR A 333 -23.64 -4.25 -1.11
C TYR A 333 -23.27 -4.97 -2.42
N ILE A 334 -23.74 -4.48 -3.57
CA ILE A 334 -23.38 -5.07 -4.87
C ILE A 334 -21.90 -4.84 -5.17
N ALA A 335 -21.39 -3.64 -4.94
CA ALA A 335 -19.97 -3.36 -5.09
C ALA A 335 -19.12 -4.23 -4.13
N THR A 336 -19.57 -4.39 -2.89
CA THR A 336 -18.88 -5.26 -1.91
C THR A 336 -18.86 -6.73 -2.36
N LEU A 337 -19.97 -7.27 -2.85
CA LEU A 337 -20.04 -8.62 -3.40
C LEU A 337 -19.15 -8.77 -4.65
N PHE A 338 -19.11 -7.76 -5.52
CA PHE A 338 -18.24 -7.77 -6.68
C PHE A 338 -16.76 -7.86 -6.28
N VAL A 339 -16.32 -7.08 -5.29
CA VAL A 339 -14.94 -7.15 -4.79
C VAL A 339 -14.63 -8.53 -4.22
N ALA A 340 -15.57 -9.15 -3.51
CA ALA A 340 -15.41 -10.51 -2.98
C ALA A 340 -15.25 -11.55 -4.12
N VAL A 341 -16.12 -11.52 -5.11
CA VAL A 341 -16.07 -12.43 -6.27
C VAL A 341 -14.81 -12.20 -7.08
N PHE A 342 -14.46 -10.94 -7.34
CA PHE A 342 -13.23 -10.59 -8.05
C PHE A 342 -11.98 -11.08 -7.29
N SER A 343 -11.96 -10.95 -5.96
CA SER A 343 -10.88 -11.50 -5.14
C SER A 343 -10.76 -13.01 -5.30
N ILE A 344 -11.86 -13.76 -5.30
CA ILE A 344 -11.84 -15.22 -5.52
C ILE A 344 -11.25 -15.54 -6.90
N LEU A 345 -11.67 -14.85 -7.95
CA LEU A 345 -11.15 -15.07 -9.30
C LEU A 345 -9.65 -14.80 -9.40
N VAL A 346 -9.18 -13.70 -8.83
CA VAL A 346 -7.75 -13.36 -8.77
C VAL A 346 -6.96 -14.43 -8.00
N LEU A 347 -7.49 -14.90 -6.87
CA LEU A 347 -6.83 -15.92 -6.06
C LEU A 347 -6.77 -17.28 -6.74
N VAL A 348 -7.78 -17.65 -7.52
CA VAL A 348 -7.76 -18.85 -8.34
C VAL A 348 -6.67 -18.76 -9.41
N VAL A 349 -6.62 -17.64 -10.13
CA VAL A 349 -5.63 -17.42 -11.21
C VAL A 349 -4.20 -17.38 -10.65
N THR A 350 -3.99 -16.74 -9.51
CA THR A 350 -2.67 -16.60 -8.90
C THR A 350 -2.28 -17.77 -7.99
N SER A 351 -3.18 -18.74 -7.78
CA SER A 351 -2.96 -19.89 -6.89
C SER A 351 -2.49 -19.48 -5.49
N LEU A 352 -3.09 -18.42 -4.92
CA LEU A 352 -2.75 -17.83 -3.63
C LEU A 352 -1.30 -17.32 -3.49
N LYS A 353 -0.58 -17.10 -4.59
CA LYS A 353 0.82 -16.66 -4.55
C LYS A 353 0.93 -15.21 -4.07
N ILE A 354 1.41 -15.04 -2.84
CA ILE A 354 1.55 -13.75 -2.15
C ILE A 354 2.51 -12.83 -2.90
N ASP A 355 3.65 -13.34 -3.38
CA ASP A 355 4.63 -12.57 -4.13
C ASP A 355 4.08 -12.03 -5.46
N MET A 356 3.33 -12.84 -6.19
CA MET A 356 2.68 -12.43 -7.44
C MET A 356 1.63 -11.35 -7.17
N LEU A 357 0.77 -11.55 -6.19
CA LEU A 357 -0.25 -10.56 -5.79
C LEU A 357 0.39 -9.25 -5.33
N SER A 358 1.46 -9.33 -4.54
CA SER A 358 2.23 -8.16 -4.09
C SER A 358 2.78 -7.34 -5.25
N LYS A 359 3.34 -8.01 -6.26
CA LYS A 359 3.85 -7.36 -7.47
C LYS A 359 2.76 -6.67 -8.28
N PHE A 360 1.57 -7.28 -8.39
CA PHE A 360 0.44 -6.66 -9.09
C PHE A 360 -0.03 -5.37 -8.37
N VAL A 361 -0.14 -5.42 -7.06
CA VAL A 361 -0.45 -4.24 -6.23
C VAL A 361 0.61 -3.15 -6.45
N ASN A 362 1.89 -3.52 -6.34
CA ASN A 362 3.01 -2.60 -6.45
C ASN A 362 3.16 -2.01 -7.85
N PHE A 363 2.85 -2.77 -8.90
CA PHE A 363 2.84 -2.25 -10.28
C PHE A 363 1.86 -1.08 -10.41
N GLY A 364 0.66 -1.22 -9.92
CA GLY A 364 -0.36 -0.17 -9.95
C GLY A 364 0.08 1.07 -9.18
N ALA A 365 0.57 0.88 -7.96
CA ALA A 365 1.05 1.97 -7.12
C ALA A 365 2.26 2.70 -7.71
N LEU A 366 3.32 1.98 -8.06
CA LEU A 366 4.56 2.59 -8.57
C LEU A 366 4.36 3.30 -9.90
N THR A 367 3.56 2.74 -10.80
CA THR A 367 3.26 3.38 -12.09
C THR A 367 2.52 4.69 -11.88
N SER A 368 1.53 4.73 -11.01
CA SER A 368 0.80 5.96 -10.69
C SER A 368 1.68 6.99 -9.96
N PHE A 369 2.61 6.56 -9.11
CA PHE A 369 3.54 7.45 -8.43
C PHE A 369 4.54 8.10 -9.41
N MET A 370 4.97 7.40 -10.45
CA MET A 370 5.77 8.01 -11.52
C MET A 370 4.99 9.12 -12.23
N VAL A 371 3.71 8.89 -12.52
CA VAL A 371 2.84 9.92 -13.12
C VAL A 371 2.67 11.12 -12.19
N LEU A 372 2.51 10.89 -10.88
CA LEU A 372 2.43 11.97 -9.89
C LEU A 372 3.70 12.81 -9.85
N ASN A 373 4.87 12.18 -9.80
CA ASN A 373 6.15 12.90 -9.83
C ASN A 373 6.31 13.73 -11.11
N PHE A 374 5.94 13.17 -12.26
CA PHE A 374 5.91 13.92 -13.51
C PHE A 374 4.93 15.10 -13.46
N THR A 375 3.77 14.93 -12.83
CA THR A 375 2.77 15.98 -12.67
C THR A 375 3.32 17.16 -11.85
N VAL A 376 4.08 16.90 -10.79
CA VAL A 376 4.75 17.96 -10.01
C VAL A 376 5.71 18.74 -10.87
N PHE A 377 6.57 18.06 -11.63
CA PHE A 377 7.47 18.71 -12.58
C PHE A 377 6.70 19.58 -13.58
N TRP A 378 5.71 19.00 -14.26
CA TRP A 378 4.94 19.71 -15.27
C TRP A 378 4.22 20.93 -14.71
N PHE A 379 3.49 20.74 -13.59
CA PHE A 379 2.65 21.79 -13.03
C PHE A 379 3.47 22.97 -12.50
N PHE A 380 4.45 22.72 -11.65
CA PHE A 380 5.22 23.80 -11.02
C PHE A 380 6.29 24.37 -11.94
N PHE A 381 7.08 23.54 -12.61
CA PHE A 381 8.21 23.98 -13.39
C PHE A 381 7.79 24.50 -14.78
N ILE A 382 6.94 23.77 -15.50
CA ILE A 382 6.54 24.13 -16.85
C ILE A 382 5.35 25.11 -16.85
N LYS A 383 4.22 24.73 -16.21
CA LYS A 383 2.98 25.52 -16.27
C LYS A 383 3.06 26.80 -15.44
N GLN A 384 3.49 26.71 -14.18
CA GLN A 384 3.62 27.86 -13.28
C GLN A 384 4.95 28.61 -13.42
N LYS A 385 5.91 28.09 -14.20
CA LYS A 385 7.25 28.69 -14.42
C LYS A 385 7.99 29.02 -13.12
N GLN A 386 7.85 28.14 -12.11
CA GLN A 386 8.59 28.28 -10.86
C GLN A 386 10.02 27.76 -11.05
N HIS A 387 11.01 28.63 -10.92
CA HIS A 387 12.41 28.34 -11.26
C HIS A 387 13.23 27.66 -10.16
N ASN A 388 12.61 27.07 -9.15
CA ASN A 388 13.35 26.28 -8.17
C ASN A 388 13.69 24.91 -8.77
N LEU A 389 14.87 24.83 -9.40
CA LEU A 389 15.37 23.63 -10.07
C LEU A 389 15.40 22.41 -9.15
N PHE A 390 15.80 22.58 -7.90
CA PHE A 390 15.91 21.48 -6.96
C PHE A 390 14.54 20.88 -6.63
N LYS A 391 13.57 21.73 -6.27
CA LYS A 391 12.23 21.27 -5.82
C LYS A 391 11.35 20.74 -6.95
N TYR A 392 11.42 21.33 -8.14
CA TYR A 392 10.44 21.09 -9.19
C TYR A 392 11.00 20.38 -10.44
N LEU A 393 12.31 20.24 -10.53
CA LEU A 393 12.97 19.48 -11.59
C LEU A 393 13.71 18.27 -11.01
N ILE A 394 14.71 18.51 -10.14
CA ILE A 394 15.60 17.44 -9.67
C ILE A 394 14.85 16.41 -8.83
N LEU A 395 14.11 16.83 -7.78
CA LEU A 395 13.41 15.89 -6.90
C LEU A 395 12.34 15.05 -7.62
N PRO A 396 11.44 15.62 -8.45
CA PRO A 396 10.46 14.81 -9.19
C PRO A 396 11.11 13.80 -10.14
N TRP A 397 12.13 14.22 -10.90
CA TRP A 397 12.83 13.33 -11.83
C TRP A 397 13.67 12.28 -11.11
N ALA A 398 14.28 12.61 -9.99
CA ALA A 398 14.94 11.63 -9.13
C ALA A 398 13.93 10.56 -8.66
N GLY A 399 12.73 10.97 -8.26
CA GLY A 399 11.63 10.06 -7.92
C GLY A 399 11.25 9.14 -9.07
N ILE A 400 11.08 9.68 -10.27
CA ILE A 400 10.77 8.89 -11.47
C ILE A 400 11.89 7.87 -11.76
N LEU A 401 13.14 8.28 -11.67
CA LEU A 401 14.28 7.41 -11.96
C LEU A 401 14.41 6.28 -10.93
N VAL A 402 14.30 6.59 -9.65
CA VAL A 402 14.43 5.58 -8.58
C VAL A 402 13.25 4.62 -8.58
N ILE A 403 12.02 5.11 -8.72
CA ILE A 403 10.85 4.26 -8.86
C ILE A 403 10.92 3.45 -10.15
N GLY A 404 11.37 4.04 -11.24
CA GLY A 404 11.61 3.34 -12.51
C GLY A 404 12.62 2.21 -12.38
N PHE A 405 13.71 2.40 -11.63
CA PHE A 405 14.67 1.36 -11.31
C PHE A 405 14.00 0.18 -10.61
N VAL A 406 13.19 0.43 -9.59
CA VAL A 406 12.43 -0.61 -8.89
C VAL A 406 11.41 -1.27 -9.83
N TRP A 407 10.73 -0.48 -10.64
CA TRP A 407 9.72 -0.94 -11.61
C TRP A 407 10.32 -1.91 -12.65
N PHE A 408 11.54 -1.68 -13.11
CA PHE A 408 12.25 -2.61 -13.99
C PHE A 408 12.57 -3.94 -13.32
N GLY A 409 12.59 -3.99 -11.99
CA GLY A 409 12.73 -5.22 -11.21
C GLY A 409 11.53 -6.16 -11.24
N PHE A 410 10.35 -5.72 -11.73
CA PHE A 410 9.21 -6.60 -11.92
C PHE A 410 9.51 -7.68 -12.97
N ASP A 411 8.99 -8.88 -12.71
CA ASP A 411 9.05 -10.00 -13.65
C ASP A 411 8.21 -9.73 -14.91
N PRO A 412 8.47 -10.44 -16.01
CA PRO A 412 7.73 -10.25 -17.26
C PRO A 412 6.22 -10.43 -17.13
N LEU A 413 5.76 -11.39 -16.32
CA LEU A 413 4.33 -11.63 -16.11
C LEU A 413 3.65 -10.42 -15.47
N THR A 414 4.24 -9.83 -14.44
CA THR A 414 3.71 -8.63 -13.79
C THR A 414 3.60 -7.47 -14.77
N LYS A 415 4.61 -7.27 -15.61
CA LYS A 415 4.60 -6.23 -16.65
C LYS A 415 3.49 -6.47 -17.67
N ILE A 416 3.34 -7.71 -18.15
CA ILE A 416 2.30 -8.07 -19.11
C ILE A 416 0.91 -7.80 -18.53
N VAL A 417 0.63 -8.29 -17.33
CA VAL A 417 -0.65 -8.07 -16.64
C VAL A 417 -0.91 -6.59 -16.42
N GLY A 418 0.10 -5.84 -15.98
CA GLY A 418 0.00 -4.41 -15.76
C GLY A 418 -0.28 -3.62 -17.04
N PHE A 419 0.39 -3.96 -18.15
CA PHE A 419 0.13 -3.33 -19.46
C PHE A 419 -1.23 -3.71 -20.05
N ILE A 420 -1.70 -4.94 -19.84
CA ILE A 420 -3.06 -5.32 -20.20
C ILE A 420 -4.07 -4.47 -19.43
N TRP A 421 -3.88 -4.30 -18.12
CA TRP A 421 -4.74 -3.45 -17.29
C TRP A 421 -4.75 -2.00 -17.78
N LEU A 422 -3.57 -1.43 -18.04
CA LEU A 422 -3.45 -0.09 -18.61
C LEU A 422 -4.12 0.02 -19.98
N GLY A 423 -3.94 -0.96 -20.86
CA GLY A 423 -4.58 -1.00 -22.17
C GLY A 423 -6.10 -1.01 -22.08
N ILE A 424 -6.67 -1.76 -21.16
CA ILE A 424 -8.12 -1.75 -20.87
C ILE A 424 -8.56 -0.34 -20.43
N GLY A 425 -7.78 0.32 -19.57
CA GLY A 425 -8.06 1.68 -19.13
C GLY A 425 -8.03 2.70 -20.26
N ILE A 426 -7.06 2.60 -21.16
CA ILE A 426 -6.95 3.46 -22.35
C ILE A 426 -8.16 3.28 -23.26
N ILE A 427 -8.55 2.03 -23.56
CA ILE A 427 -9.71 1.72 -24.41
C ILE A 427 -11.00 2.22 -23.73
N TYR A 428 -11.17 1.94 -22.46
CA TYR A 428 -12.34 2.37 -21.71
C TYR A 428 -12.43 3.91 -21.63
N GLY A 429 -11.32 4.59 -21.37
CA GLY A 429 -11.24 6.06 -21.40
C GLY A 429 -11.56 6.64 -22.77
N ALA A 430 -11.10 6.00 -23.86
CA ALA A 430 -11.41 6.41 -25.22
C ALA A 430 -12.91 6.29 -25.54
N ILE A 431 -13.55 5.20 -25.11
CA ILE A 431 -14.99 5.00 -25.29
C ILE A 431 -15.78 6.08 -24.55
N MET A 432 -15.46 6.33 -23.26
CA MET A 432 -16.15 7.31 -22.44
C MET A 432 -15.97 8.75 -22.93
N SER A 433 -14.80 9.09 -23.46
CA SER A 433 -14.44 10.44 -23.89
C SER A 433 -14.63 10.68 -25.40
N LYS A 434 -15.30 9.77 -26.10
CA LYS A 434 -15.46 9.83 -27.56
C LYS A 434 -14.15 10.04 -28.30
N GLY A 435 -13.17 9.19 -28.01
CA GLY A 435 -11.83 9.28 -28.58
C GLY A 435 -10.99 10.41 -27.99
N TYR A 436 -11.16 10.70 -26.70
CA TYR A 436 -10.49 11.78 -25.96
C TYR A 436 -10.81 13.21 -26.46
N LYS A 437 -11.92 13.38 -27.17
CA LYS A 437 -12.37 14.66 -27.68
C LYS A 437 -13.25 15.44 -26.69
N VAL A 438 -13.89 14.73 -25.77
CA VAL A 438 -14.81 15.31 -24.77
C VAL A 438 -14.37 14.88 -23.38
N VAL A 439 -14.31 15.84 -22.45
CA VAL A 439 -14.15 15.53 -21.04
C VAL A 439 -15.47 14.96 -20.52
N PRO A 440 -15.52 13.71 -20.04
CA PRO A 440 -16.75 13.12 -19.51
C PRO A 440 -17.33 13.93 -18.37
N ASP A 441 -18.64 13.88 -18.17
CA ASP A 441 -19.32 14.62 -17.08
C ASP A 441 -18.78 14.25 -15.70
N ALA A 442 -18.34 13.01 -15.53
CA ALA A 442 -17.64 12.54 -14.33
C ALA A 442 -16.37 13.35 -13.99
N PHE A 443 -15.77 14.02 -14.97
CA PHE A 443 -14.53 14.80 -14.82
C PHE A 443 -14.75 16.32 -14.87
N LYS A 444 -16.01 16.77 -15.16
CA LYS A 444 -16.32 18.20 -15.34
C LYS A 444 -16.34 19.00 -14.04
N ASN A 445 -16.40 18.35 -12.88
CA ASN A 445 -16.39 19.04 -11.60
C ASN A 445 -14.99 19.56 -11.21
N ALA A 446 -13.97 19.22 -11.98
CA ALA A 446 -12.65 19.81 -11.86
C ALA A 446 -12.61 21.10 -12.70
N LYS A 447 -12.97 22.23 -12.10
CA LYS A 447 -12.71 23.54 -12.72
C LYS A 447 -11.21 23.79 -12.69
N PHE A 448 -10.61 23.90 -13.89
CA PHE A 448 -9.21 24.24 -14.12
C PHE A 448 -8.98 25.72 -13.95
#